data_a3bbc8ae84af93a0e3c8544fdf1d6a9d
#
_entry.id   a3bbc8ae84af93a0e3c8544fdf1d6a9d
#
_cell.length_a   1.000
_cell.length_b   1.000
_cell.length_c   1.000
_cell.angle_alpha   90.00
_cell.angle_beta   90.00
_cell.angle_gamma   90.00
#
_symmetry.space_group_name_H-M   'P 1'
#
loop_
_entity.id
_entity.type
_entity.pdbx_description
1 polymer ?
#
loop_
_entity_poly.entity_id
_entity_poly.type
_entity_poly.pdbx_seq_one_letter_code
_entity_poly.pdbx_strand_id
1 'polypeptide(L)'
;TSILIVEDDITYGMMLKTWLAKKGFQVTSTSSIARAQKHIESETVDLILSDLRLPDKDGIDLLKWLGEHGLQIPLIIMTGYADIQSA
;
A
#
# COMPACT_ATOMS: atom_id res chain seq x y z
N THR A 1 -13.28 7.65 3.20
CA THR A 1 -12.49 6.73 2.37
C THR A 1 -11.23 6.33 3.11
N SER A 2 -11.00 5.03 3.24
CA SER A 2 -9.85 4.47 3.93
C SER A 2 -8.80 4.04 2.91
N ILE A 3 -7.60 4.59 3.05
CA ILE A 3 -6.47 4.28 2.17
C ILE A 3 -5.39 3.55 2.98
N LEU A 4 -4.92 2.44 2.44
CA LEU A 4 -3.81 1.70 3.01
C LEU A 4 -2.57 1.93 2.15
N ILE A 5 -1.51 2.39 2.77
CA ILE A 5 -0.21 2.56 2.12
C ILE A 5 0.69 1.39 2.52
N VAL A 6 1.35 0.79 1.54
CA VAL A 6 2.33 -0.27 1.78
C VAL A 6 3.66 0.19 1.21
N GLU A 7 4.53 0.66 2.08
CA GLU A 7 5.80 1.28 1.70
C GLU A 7 6.81 1.08 2.83
N ASP A 8 7.98 0.50 2.51
CA ASP A 8 9.02 0.25 3.51
C ASP A 8 9.89 1.47 3.80
N ASP A 9 9.90 2.47 2.90
CA ASP A 9 10.56 3.76 3.19
C ASP A 9 9.64 4.55 4.12
N ILE A 10 10.02 4.62 5.38
CA ILE A 10 9.20 5.25 6.42
C ILE A 10 8.99 6.72 6.13
N THR A 11 10.01 7.42 5.68
CA THR A 11 9.91 8.85 5.38
C THR A 11 8.93 9.12 4.25
N TYR A 12 9.04 8.36 3.16
CA TYR A 12 8.14 8.50 2.02
C TYR A 12 6.70 8.13 2.39
N GLY A 13 6.54 7.03 3.11
CA GLY A 13 5.22 6.59 3.57
C GLY A 13 4.54 7.62 4.46
N MET A 14 5.29 8.23 5.37
CA MET A 14 4.77 9.29 6.25
C MET A 14 4.39 10.53 5.47
N MET A 15 5.17 10.89 4.46
CA MET A 15 4.88 12.03 3.59
C MET A 15 3.56 11.82 2.86
N LEU A 16 3.38 10.64 2.24
CA LEU A 16 2.15 10.30 1.56
C LEU A 16 0.96 10.30 2.51
N LYS A 17 1.13 9.70 3.68
CA LYS A 17 0.07 9.64 4.69
C LYS A 17 -0.38 11.05 5.08
N THR A 18 0.57 11.93 5.37
CA THR A 18 0.28 13.30 5.78
C THR A 18 -0.46 14.05 4.66
N TRP A 19 0.03 13.91 3.43
CA TRP A 19 -0.57 14.60 2.29
C TRP A 19 -2.00 14.14 2.04
N LEU A 20 -2.24 12.82 2.06
CA LEU A 20 -3.56 12.27 1.83
C LEU A 20 -4.52 12.57 2.99
N ALA A 21 -4.02 12.56 4.22
CA ALA A 21 -4.83 12.91 5.38
C ALA A 21 -5.32 14.35 5.30
N LYS A 22 -4.53 15.25 4.78
CA LYS A 22 -4.94 16.64 4.56
C LYS A 22 -6.04 16.77 3.53
N LYS A 23 -6.18 15.78 2.65
CA LYS A 23 -7.25 15.75 1.65
C LYS A 23 -8.55 15.16 2.21
N GLY A 24 -8.57 14.75 3.47
CA GLY A 24 -9.76 14.22 4.13
C GLY A 24 -9.87 12.71 4.14
N PHE A 25 -8.84 11.98 3.71
CA PHE A 25 -8.84 10.53 3.73
C PHE A 25 -8.35 9.99 5.07
N GLN A 26 -8.86 8.82 5.44
CA GLN A 26 -8.31 8.06 6.55
C GLN A 26 -7.18 7.19 6.01
N VAL A 27 -5.97 7.40 6.49
CA VAL A 27 -4.80 6.77 5.91
C VAL A 27 -4.05 5.96 6.96
N THR A 28 -3.73 4.72 6.62
CA THR A 28 -2.87 3.86 7.43
C THR A 28 -1.66 3.49 6.59
N SER A 29 -0.49 3.57 7.19
CA SER A 29 0.77 3.22 6.53
C SER A 29 1.32 1.94 7.15
N THR A 30 1.71 1.00 6.29
CA THR A 30 2.35 -0.25 6.69
C THR A 30 3.65 -0.41 5.93
N SER A 31 4.56 -1.22 6.47
CA SER A 31 5.90 -1.35 5.90
C SER A 31 6.18 -2.70 5.24
N SER A 32 5.21 -3.59 5.23
CA SER A 32 5.38 -4.92 4.62
C SER A 32 4.04 -5.47 4.14
N ILE A 33 4.11 -6.45 3.24
CA ILE A 33 2.91 -7.12 2.74
C ILE A 33 2.19 -7.86 3.89
N ALA A 34 2.93 -8.51 4.77
CA ALA A 34 2.33 -9.24 5.89
C ALA A 34 1.50 -8.31 6.79
N ARG A 35 2.02 -7.13 7.09
CA ARG A 35 1.29 -6.15 7.91
C ARG A 35 0.08 -5.59 7.17
N ALA A 36 0.20 -5.39 5.86
CA ALA A 36 -0.91 -4.93 5.03
C ALA A 36 -2.04 -5.97 5.03
N GLN A 37 -1.71 -7.24 4.88
CA GLN A 37 -2.70 -8.32 4.90
C GLN A 37 -3.45 -8.36 6.22
N LYS A 38 -2.75 -8.23 7.34
CA LYS A 38 -3.38 -8.18 8.67
C LYS A 38 -4.34 -7.01 8.78
N HIS A 39 -3.94 -5.85 8.31
CA HIS A 39 -4.78 -4.66 8.36
C HIS A 39 -6.06 -4.85 7.53
N ILE A 40 -5.93 -5.41 6.33
CA ILE A 40 -7.05 -5.66 5.44
C ILE A 40 -8.04 -6.65 6.06
N GLU A 41 -7.55 -7.63 6.80
CA GLU A 41 -8.39 -8.63 7.45
C GLU A 41 -9.20 -8.04 8.61
N SER A 42 -8.70 -7.01 9.27
CA SER A 42 -9.33 -6.45 10.48
C SER A 42 -10.06 -5.13 10.24
N GLU A 43 -9.72 -4.40 9.18
CA GLU A 43 -10.26 -3.07 8.93
C GLU A 43 -10.76 -2.96 7.50
N THR A 44 -11.72 -2.05 7.29
CA THR A 44 -12.21 -1.75 5.94
C THR A 44 -11.19 -0.89 5.21
N VAL A 45 -10.82 -1.32 4.00
CA VAL A 45 -9.90 -0.57 3.15
C VAL A 45 -10.57 -0.34 1.80
N ASP A 46 -10.58 0.91 1.35
CA ASP A 46 -11.22 1.30 0.09
C ASP A 46 -10.23 1.39 -1.07
N LEU A 47 -8.96 1.65 -0.77
CA LEU A 47 -7.92 1.80 -1.78
C LEU A 47 -6.58 1.42 -1.18
N ILE A 48 -5.75 0.73 -1.95
CA ILE A 48 -4.40 0.36 -1.54
C ILE A 48 -3.40 1.04 -2.47
N LEU A 49 -2.41 1.71 -1.88
CA LEU A 49 -1.26 2.25 -2.59
C LEU A 49 -0.04 1.46 -2.14
N SER A 50 0.49 0.63 -3.02
CA SER A 50 1.59 -0.26 -2.65
C SER A 50 2.80 -0.01 -3.52
N ASP A 51 3.98 0.02 -2.89
CA ASP A 51 5.21 -0.06 -3.65
C ASP A 51 5.30 -1.42 -4.34
N LEU A 52 6.03 -1.48 -5.43
CA LEU A 52 6.21 -2.74 -6.16
C LEU A 52 7.06 -3.70 -5.34
N ARG A 53 8.15 -3.21 -4.77
CA ARG A 53 9.11 -4.05 -4.04
C ARG A 53 9.11 -3.73 -2.56
N LEU A 54 8.89 -4.76 -1.75
CA LEU A 54 8.84 -4.67 -0.30
C LEU A 54 9.77 -5.74 0.30
N PRO A 55 10.14 -5.61 1.59
CA PRO A 55 11.11 -6.53 2.19
C PRO A 55 10.70 -7.99 2.14
N ASP A 56 9.42 -8.30 2.25
CA ASP A 56 8.93 -9.66 2.31
C ASP A 56 8.40 -10.18 0.98
N LYS A 57 7.64 -9.37 0.24
CA LYS A 57 7.02 -9.77 -1.03
C LYS A 57 6.82 -8.55 -1.92
N ASP A 58 6.44 -8.80 -3.16
CA ASP A 58 6.12 -7.73 -4.11
C ASP A 58 4.67 -7.26 -3.96
N GLY A 59 4.39 -6.05 -4.45
CA GLY A 59 3.03 -5.54 -4.51
C GLY A 59 2.12 -6.39 -5.39
N ILE A 60 2.68 -7.06 -6.40
CA ILE A 60 1.95 -8.01 -7.24
C ILE A 60 1.47 -9.21 -6.42
N ASP A 61 2.26 -9.66 -5.46
CA ASP A 61 1.86 -10.75 -4.56
C ASP A 61 0.65 -10.35 -3.73
N LEU A 62 0.60 -9.09 -3.29
CA LEU A 62 -0.55 -8.57 -2.57
C LEU A 62 -1.80 -8.58 -3.47
N LEU A 63 -1.65 -8.18 -4.71
CA LEU A 63 -2.75 -8.18 -5.67
C LEU A 63 -3.30 -9.60 -5.87
N LYS A 64 -2.41 -10.59 -6.01
CA LYS A 64 -2.81 -12.00 -6.14
C LYS A 64 -3.54 -12.48 -4.88
N TRP A 65 -3.03 -12.12 -3.71
CA TRP A 65 -3.65 -12.48 -2.44
C TRP A 65 -5.08 -11.93 -2.35
N LEU A 66 -5.28 -10.68 -2.75
CA LEU A 66 -6.61 -10.08 -2.76
C LEU A 66 -7.57 -10.87 -3.65
N GLY A 67 -7.12 -11.25 -4.84
CA GLY A 67 -7.92 -12.04 -5.76
C GLY A 67 -8.27 -13.40 -5.20
N GLU A 68 -7.31 -14.07 -4.55
CA GLU A 68 -7.51 -15.39 -3.95
C GLU A 68 -8.52 -15.35 -2.81
N HIS A 69 -8.65 -14.22 -2.13
CA HIS A 69 -9.58 -14.05 -1.01
C HIS A 69 -10.89 -13.38 -1.43
N GLY A 70 -11.10 -13.18 -2.72
CA GLY A 70 -12.32 -12.56 -3.23
C GLY A 70 -12.50 -11.11 -2.83
N LEU A 71 -11.42 -10.42 -2.53
CA LEU A 71 -11.46 -9.02 -2.09
C LEU A 71 -11.29 -8.10 -3.30
N GLN A 72 -12.28 -7.25 -3.54
CA GLN A 72 -12.29 -6.33 -4.68
C GLN A 72 -11.88 -4.93 -4.24
N ILE A 73 -10.65 -4.81 -3.77
CA ILE A 73 -10.10 -3.53 -3.34
C ILE A 73 -9.17 -3.03 -4.44
N PRO A 74 -9.40 -1.83 -5.00
CA PRO A 74 -8.49 -1.25 -5.98
C PRO A 74 -7.09 -1.12 -5.40
N LEU A 75 -6.09 -1.52 -6.17
CA LEU A 75 -4.70 -1.46 -5.77
C LEU A 75 -3.91 -0.75 -6.85
N ILE A 76 -3.20 0.29 -6.46
CA ILE A 76 -2.32 1.04 -7.35
C ILE A 76 -0.88 0.71 -6.96
N ILE A 77 -0.11 0.25 -7.94
CA ILE A 77 1.31 -0.01 -7.75
C ILE A 77 2.06 1.31 -7.98
N MET A 78 2.82 1.71 -6.97
CA MET A 78 3.69 2.86 -7.08
C MET A 78 5.08 2.40 -7.49
N THR A 79 5.65 3.03 -8.51
CA THR A 79 7.06 2.80 -8.82
C THR A 79 7.88 3.74 -7.97
N GLY A 80 8.88 3.22 -7.29
CA GLY A 80 9.81 4.05 -6.53
C GLY A 80 10.59 4.97 -7.47
N TYR A 81 11.05 6.09 -6.93
CA TYR A 81 11.86 7.02 -7.73
C TYR A 81 13.15 6.36 -8.24
N ALA A 82 13.64 5.33 -7.56
CA ALA A 82 14.79 4.56 -8.02
C ALA A 82 14.49 3.83 -9.32
N ASP A 83 13.26 3.35 -9.50
CA ASP A 83 12.83 2.70 -10.74
C ASP A 83 12.74 3.70 -11.88
N ILE A 84 12.31 4.91 -11.59
CA ILE A 84 12.27 5.99 -12.57
C ILE A 84 13.67 6.32 -13.06
N GLN A 85 14.64 6.34 -12.15
CA GLN A 85 16.02 6.65 -12.50
C GLN A 85 16.68 5.58 -13.36
N SER A 86 16.25 4.34 -13.23
CA SER A 86 16.82 3.25 -14.01
C SER A 86 16.25 3.18 -15.43
N ALA A 87 15.22 3.92 -15.67
CA ALA A 87 14.67 4.04 -17.01
C ALA A 87 15.47 5.03 -17.85
#